data_382553fea6aea439ed461410fb2ca9b8
#
_entry.id   382553fea6aea439ed461410fb2ca9b8
#
_cell.length_a   1.000
_cell.length_b   1.000
_cell.length_c   1.000
_cell.angle_alpha   90.00
_cell.angle_beta   90.00
_cell.angle_gamma   90.00
#
_symmetry.space_group_name_H-M   'P 1'
#
loop_
_entity.id
_entity.type
_entity.pdbx_description
1 polymer ?
#
loop_
_entity_poly.entity_id
_entity_poly.type
_entity_poly.pdbx_seq_one_letter_code
_entity_poly.pdbx_strand_id
1 'polypeptide(L)'
;MASGSHRVQSDFIYFRKGGFYGLACFANMPVESELERGARMKSVGILSPSYTLLYRYMHFLENQVRHQLEIPGHYTPLEAFYEDKKGVAPTGVGPRNCQPTVHWLPTVHKHLYPEMKITHPAGCMSQFIKFFGEQIFVLWKFALLRKRILIFSPPPVGVVCYRVYCCCCLANVNISGVGVTAPESKPFFYVNVADIQSLDGEGSYVACTTEKIFEQKQNLYDVYVDNQNVKTHREYLQPLLRVNSADKEKYRRLNDQRQLLMYTQEVDGDCTSCEEDLFILFFMELNHRIFQTLLEVAASQDKTLTAEHARSMGLDPQGDRTFLMNLLEVYGFDLMLVIDNPCCA
;
A
#
# COMPACT_ATOMS: atom_id res chain seq x y z
N MET A 1 3.48 -2.24 21.76
CA MET A 1 3.84 -0.97 21.07
C MET A 1 4.98 -1.23 20.11
N ALA A 2 5.10 -0.42 19.05
CA ALA A 2 6.20 -0.55 18.10
C ALA A 2 7.56 -0.30 18.79
N SER A 3 8.60 -1.02 18.39
CA SER A 3 9.94 -0.82 18.91
C SER A 3 10.43 0.60 18.60
N GLY A 4 10.97 1.30 19.60
CA GLY A 4 11.41 2.69 19.46
C GLY A 4 10.33 3.76 19.65
N SER A 5 9.07 3.36 19.92
CA SER A 5 7.95 4.30 20.16
C SER A 5 8.20 5.31 21.28
N HIS A 6 9.07 5.00 22.24
CA HIS A 6 9.47 5.93 23.30
C HIS A 6 10.15 7.21 22.79
N ARG A 7 10.62 7.22 21.54
CA ARG A 7 11.26 8.38 20.88
C ARG A 7 10.26 9.33 20.22
N VAL A 8 8.98 8.95 20.18
CA VAL A 8 7.90 9.69 19.53
C VAL A 8 6.86 10.02 20.58
N GLN A 9 6.38 11.25 20.60
CA GLN A 9 5.41 11.70 21.59
C GLN A 9 4.04 11.02 21.42
N SER A 10 3.59 10.88 20.17
CA SER A 10 2.37 10.16 19.82
C SER A 10 2.42 9.69 18.36
N ASP A 11 1.69 8.62 18.05
CA ASP A 11 1.57 8.12 16.68
C ASP A 11 0.29 7.29 16.51
N PHE A 12 -0.14 7.12 15.25
CA PHE A 12 -1.23 6.23 14.86
C PHE A 12 -0.69 5.07 14.06
N ILE A 13 -0.98 3.86 14.50
CA ILE A 13 -0.43 2.64 13.90
C ILE A 13 -1.57 1.76 13.39
N TYR A 14 -1.56 1.50 12.08
CA TYR A 14 -2.39 0.44 11.50
C TYR A 14 -1.69 -0.90 11.63
N PHE A 15 -2.44 -1.96 11.91
CA PHE A 15 -1.95 -3.31 12.03
C PHE A 15 -3.03 -4.34 11.67
N ARG A 16 -2.65 -5.58 11.49
CA ARG A 16 -3.56 -6.70 11.29
C ARG A 16 -3.38 -7.74 12.40
N LYS A 17 -4.48 -8.28 12.90
CA LYS A 17 -4.47 -9.37 13.88
C LYS A 17 -5.53 -10.41 13.52
N GLY A 18 -5.08 -11.58 13.07
CA GLY A 18 -5.99 -12.59 12.53
C GLY A 18 -6.77 -12.07 11.32
N GLY A 19 -8.09 -12.17 11.36
CA GLY A 19 -8.99 -11.64 10.33
C GLY A 19 -9.38 -10.18 10.47
N PHE A 20 -8.82 -9.45 11.47
CA PHE A 20 -9.20 -8.08 11.77
C PHE A 20 -8.06 -7.10 11.47
N TYR A 21 -8.44 -5.91 11.04
CA TYR A 21 -7.57 -4.74 10.96
C TYR A 21 -7.74 -3.88 12.19
N GLY A 22 -6.65 -3.32 12.68
CA GLY A 22 -6.63 -2.44 13.83
C GLY A 22 -6.06 -1.07 13.51
N LEU A 23 -6.54 -0.07 14.22
CA LEU A 23 -5.94 1.25 14.32
C LEU A 23 -5.74 1.55 15.79
N ALA A 24 -4.50 1.78 16.20
CA ALA A 24 -4.15 2.16 17.56
C ALA A 24 -3.49 3.55 17.58
N CYS A 25 -3.92 4.39 18.50
CA CYS A 25 -3.19 5.58 18.91
C CYS A 25 -2.38 5.24 20.14
N PHE A 26 -1.13 5.65 20.19
CA PHE A 26 -0.36 5.68 21.42
C PHE A 26 0.15 7.09 21.70
N ALA A 27 0.35 7.40 22.98
CA ALA A 27 1.06 8.60 23.39
C ALA A 27 1.87 8.32 24.65
N ASN A 28 2.91 9.13 24.85
CA ASN A 28 3.71 9.12 26.05
C ASN A 28 3.65 10.51 26.75
N MET A 29 3.73 10.50 28.06
CA MET A 29 3.76 11.68 28.91
C MET A 29 4.88 11.53 29.93
N PRO A 30 5.76 12.53 30.10
CA PRO A 30 6.73 12.50 31.17
C PRO A 30 6.03 12.51 32.52
N VAL A 31 6.48 11.67 33.44
CA VAL A 31 5.94 11.58 34.82
C VAL A 31 7.09 11.48 35.80
N GLU A 32 6.97 12.14 36.93
CA GLU A 32 7.91 12.02 38.04
C GLU A 32 7.61 10.74 38.86
N SER A 33 7.89 9.59 38.27
CA SER A 33 7.67 8.30 38.91
C SER A 33 8.80 7.35 38.59
N GLU A 34 9.51 6.87 39.60
CA GLU A 34 10.56 5.85 39.44
C GLU A 34 9.98 4.53 38.93
N LEU A 35 8.75 4.17 39.32
CA LEU A 35 8.06 2.96 38.87
C LEU A 35 7.74 2.98 37.38
N GLU A 36 7.45 4.16 36.82
CA GLU A 36 7.14 4.34 35.40
C GLU A 36 8.39 4.79 34.59
N ARG A 37 9.56 4.77 35.21
CA ARG A 37 10.87 5.12 34.58
C ARG A 37 10.85 6.47 33.86
N GLY A 38 10.16 7.45 34.45
CA GLY A 38 10.09 8.81 33.94
C GLY A 38 9.10 9.05 32.80
N ALA A 39 8.38 8.03 32.31
CA ALA A 39 7.41 8.21 31.24
C ALA A 39 6.25 7.23 31.34
N ARG A 40 5.03 7.76 31.35
CA ARG A 40 3.80 6.96 31.22
C ARG A 40 3.43 6.82 29.75
N MET A 41 3.29 5.59 29.28
CA MET A 41 2.89 5.27 27.92
C MET A 41 1.56 4.52 27.92
N LYS A 42 0.61 4.99 27.14
CA LYS A 42 -0.70 4.33 26.94
C LYS A 42 -0.98 4.18 25.44
N SER A 43 -1.79 3.19 25.13
CA SER A 43 -2.30 2.97 23.78
C SER A 43 -3.76 2.54 23.85
N VAL A 44 -4.57 3.11 22.97
CA VAL A 44 -5.96 2.72 22.76
C VAL A 44 -6.15 2.42 21.28
N GLY A 45 -6.86 1.35 20.97
CA GLY A 45 -7.08 0.93 19.59
C GLY A 45 -8.45 0.34 19.38
N ILE A 46 -8.83 0.25 18.12
CA ILE A 46 -10.06 -0.42 17.66
C ILE A 46 -9.70 -1.50 16.64
N LEU A 47 -10.54 -2.53 16.57
CA LEU A 47 -10.46 -3.61 15.60
C LEU A 47 -11.71 -3.62 14.73
N SER A 48 -11.55 -3.90 13.43
CA SER A 48 -12.63 -3.99 12.46
C SER A 48 -12.30 -5.03 11.39
N PRO A 49 -13.29 -5.67 10.77
CA PRO A 49 -13.05 -6.53 9.60
C PRO A 49 -12.46 -5.78 8.40
N SER A 50 -12.67 -4.45 8.31
CA SER A 50 -12.13 -3.60 7.24
C SER A 50 -11.31 -2.44 7.82
N TYR A 51 -10.20 -2.09 7.16
CA TYR A 51 -9.38 -0.94 7.52
C TYR A 51 -9.90 0.39 6.96
N THR A 52 -10.79 0.36 5.98
CA THR A 52 -11.17 1.50 5.14
C THR A 52 -11.79 2.67 5.92
N LEU A 53 -12.47 2.38 7.01
CA LEU A 53 -13.19 3.38 7.80
C LEU A 53 -12.56 3.65 9.18
N LEU A 54 -11.46 2.99 9.52
CA LEU A 54 -10.81 3.13 10.82
C LEU A 54 -10.33 4.56 11.10
N TYR A 55 -9.90 5.29 10.07
CA TYR A 55 -9.45 6.68 10.18
C TYR A 55 -10.48 7.61 10.83
N ARG A 56 -11.78 7.32 10.70
CA ARG A 56 -12.86 8.11 11.31
C ARG A 56 -12.78 8.17 12.82
N TYR A 57 -12.13 7.19 13.43
CA TYR A 57 -11.99 7.08 14.86
C TYR A 57 -10.69 7.67 15.41
N MET A 58 -9.83 8.27 14.56
CA MET A 58 -8.54 8.80 14.99
C MET A 58 -8.69 9.81 16.12
N HIS A 59 -9.59 10.78 15.95
CA HIS A 59 -9.83 11.80 16.99
C HIS A 59 -10.35 11.21 18.30
N PHE A 60 -11.25 10.23 18.21
CA PHE A 60 -11.73 9.50 19.39
C PHE A 60 -10.56 8.78 20.09
N LEU A 61 -9.76 8.04 19.35
CA LEU A 61 -8.61 7.30 19.91
C LEU A 61 -7.59 8.25 20.56
N GLU A 62 -7.31 9.37 19.95
CA GLU A 62 -6.41 10.38 20.49
C GLU A 62 -6.92 10.94 21.83
N ASN A 63 -8.20 11.29 21.91
CA ASN A 63 -8.81 11.76 23.13
C ASN A 63 -8.80 10.69 24.24
N GLN A 64 -9.07 9.43 23.87
CA GLN A 64 -9.06 8.34 24.84
C GLN A 64 -7.65 8.02 25.36
N VAL A 65 -6.63 8.10 24.51
CA VAL A 65 -5.24 7.92 24.95
C VAL A 65 -4.83 9.02 25.93
N ARG A 66 -5.16 10.28 25.65
CA ARG A 66 -4.92 11.39 26.58
C ARG A 66 -5.62 11.17 27.92
N HIS A 67 -6.89 10.80 27.87
CA HIS A 67 -7.66 10.49 29.07
C HIS A 67 -7.02 9.36 29.90
N GLN A 68 -6.55 8.28 29.26
CA GLN A 68 -5.86 7.19 29.96
C GLN A 68 -4.46 7.57 30.47
N LEU A 69 -3.82 8.60 29.92
CA LEU A 69 -2.58 9.15 30.48
C LEU A 69 -2.84 9.96 31.77
N GLU A 70 -3.92 10.75 31.77
CA GLU A 70 -4.31 11.60 32.91
C GLU A 70 -4.96 10.79 34.02
N ILE A 71 -5.90 9.92 33.70
CA ILE A 71 -6.70 9.12 34.63
C ILE A 71 -6.61 7.63 34.26
N PRO A 72 -5.50 6.96 34.57
CA PRO A 72 -5.30 5.56 34.25
C PRO A 72 -6.37 4.66 34.87
N GLY A 73 -6.95 3.77 34.06
CA GLY A 73 -7.94 2.80 34.55
C GLY A 73 -9.40 3.27 34.49
N HIS A 74 -9.67 4.49 34.07
CA HIS A 74 -11.04 4.96 33.86
C HIS A 74 -11.50 4.56 32.44
N TYR A 75 -12.15 3.40 32.32
CA TYR A 75 -12.53 2.79 31.03
C TYR A 75 -13.97 3.07 30.60
N THR A 76 -14.79 3.73 31.42
CA THR A 76 -16.21 3.98 31.12
C THR A 76 -16.49 4.56 29.73
N PRO A 77 -15.69 5.54 29.20
CA PRO A 77 -15.90 6.04 27.85
C PRO A 77 -15.60 5.01 26.76
N LEU A 78 -14.64 4.10 27.00
CA LEU A 78 -14.30 3.02 26.07
C LEU A 78 -15.39 1.94 26.08
N GLU A 79 -15.93 1.60 27.26
CA GLU A 79 -17.02 0.67 27.42
C GLU A 79 -18.28 1.17 26.71
N ALA A 80 -18.64 2.43 26.94
CA ALA A 80 -19.77 3.06 26.26
C ALA A 80 -19.61 3.06 24.73
N PHE A 81 -18.41 3.37 24.22
CA PHE A 81 -18.10 3.30 22.80
C PHE A 81 -18.23 1.86 22.26
N TYR A 82 -17.70 0.88 22.99
CA TYR A 82 -17.79 -0.52 22.59
C TYR A 82 -19.25 -0.99 22.52
N GLU A 83 -20.07 -0.67 23.53
CA GLU A 83 -21.49 -1.01 23.55
C GLU A 83 -22.27 -0.38 22.38
N ASP A 84 -21.94 0.86 22.02
CA ASP A 84 -22.54 1.57 20.88
C ASP A 84 -22.13 0.98 19.51
N LYS A 85 -20.90 0.48 19.39
CA LYS A 85 -20.33 0.02 18.10
C LYS A 85 -20.27 -1.50 17.93
N LYS A 86 -20.44 -2.28 18.99
CA LYS A 86 -20.41 -3.74 18.89
C LYS A 86 -21.55 -4.22 17.97
N GLY A 87 -21.21 -5.09 17.03
CA GLY A 87 -22.19 -5.66 16.09
C GLY A 87 -22.58 -4.74 14.93
N VAL A 88 -22.15 -3.48 14.92
CA VAL A 88 -22.23 -2.63 13.75
C VAL A 88 -21.04 -2.99 12.85
N ALA A 89 -21.26 -3.96 11.95
CA ALA A 89 -20.30 -4.16 10.87
C ALA A 89 -20.15 -2.81 10.16
N PRO A 90 -18.93 -2.35 9.79
CA PRO A 90 -18.77 -1.23 8.90
C PRO A 90 -19.21 -1.66 7.50
N THR A 91 -20.52 -1.88 7.35
CA THR A 91 -21.13 -2.10 6.07
C THR A 91 -21.08 -0.76 5.35
N GLY A 92 -20.50 -0.71 4.16
CA GLY A 92 -20.56 0.46 3.27
C GLY A 92 -21.97 0.82 2.81
N VAL A 93 -22.98 0.28 3.47
CA VAL A 93 -24.41 0.54 3.33
C VAL A 93 -24.92 1.07 4.67
N GLY A 94 -24.51 2.27 5.02
CA GLY A 94 -25.20 3.05 6.05
C GLY A 94 -26.55 3.54 5.54
N PRO A 95 -27.52 3.84 6.45
CA PRO A 95 -28.78 4.42 6.03
C PRO A 95 -28.53 5.68 5.20
N ARG A 96 -29.27 5.82 4.11
CA ARG A 96 -29.07 6.80 3.03
C ARG A 96 -29.09 8.29 3.41
N ASN A 97 -29.12 8.64 4.69
CA ASN A 97 -29.28 10.01 5.17
C ASN A 97 -28.10 10.63 5.94
N CYS A 98 -26.96 9.93 6.05
CA CYS A 98 -25.74 10.55 6.56
C CYS A 98 -24.62 10.35 5.54
N GLN A 99 -24.71 10.97 4.39
CA GLN A 99 -23.56 11.20 3.54
C GLN A 99 -22.72 12.31 4.19
N PRO A 100 -21.53 12.03 4.72
CA PRO A 100 -20.54 13.07 4.79
C PRO A 100 -20.26 13.42 3.34
N THR A 101 -20.53 14.65 2.96
CA THR A 101 -20.14 15.26 1.70
C THR A 101 -18.60 15.24 1.63
N VAL A 102 -18.05 14.10 1.26
CA VAL A 102 -16.68 14.02 0.79
C VAL A 102 -16.74 14.37 -0.69
N HIS A 103 -16.62 15.66 -0.97
CA HIS A 103 -16.59 16.25 -2.31
C HIS A 103 -15.32 15.90 -3.12
N TRP A 104 -14.70 14.73 -2.90
CA TRP A 104 -13.29 14.52 -3.27
C TRP A 104 -13.05 13.57 -4.44
N LEU A 105 -14.10 12.95 -5.03
CA LEU A 105 -13.90 12.04 -6.16
C LEU A 105 -15.00 12.22 -7.19
N PRO A 106 -14.66 12.28 -8.49
CA PRO A 106 -15.64 12.17 -9.57
C PRO A 106 -16.47 10.92 -9.37
N THR A 107 -17.75 11.01 -9.65
CA THR A 107 -18.78 9.96 -9.39
C THR A 107 -18.41 8.58 -9.98
N VAL A 108 -17.55 8.56 -11.00
CA VAL A 108 -17.09 7.35 -11.70
C VAL A 108 -16.22 6.46 -10.81
N HIS A 109 -15.42 7.05 -9.88
CA HIS A 109 -14.51 6.26 -9.03
C HIS A 109 -15.18 5.63 -7.80
N LYS A 110 -16.35 6.10 -7.40
CA LYS A 110 -17.07 5.58 -6.22
C LYS A 110 -17.49 4.12 -6.35
N HIS A 111 -17.66 3.62 -7.57
CA HIS A 111 -18.15 2.27 -7.84
C HIS A 111 -17.06 1.25 -8.12
N LEU A 112 -15.85 1.70 -8.51
CA LEU A 112 -14.79 0.81 -8.96
C LEU A 112 -14.01 0.15 -7.83
N TYR A 113 -13.74 0.87 -6.73
CA TYR A 113 -12.93 0.34 -5.60
C TYR A 113 -13.32 0.98 -4.27
N PRO A 114 -14.41 0.58 -3.62
CA PRO A 114 -14.80 1.14 -2.32
C PRO A 114 -13.76 0.87 -1.23
N GLU A 115 -12.97 -0.20 -1.37
CA GLU A 115 -11.96 -0.62 -0.38
C GLU A 115 -10.59 0.05 -0.57
N MET A 116 -10.33 0.59 -1.76
CA MET A 116 -9.03 1.13 -2.14
C MET A 116 -8.98 2.66 -2.23
N LYS A 117 -9.95 3.33 -1.62
CA LYS A 117 -9.91 4.79 -1.50
C LYS A 117 -8.84 5.20 -0.50
N ILE A 118 -8.02 6.18 -0.89
CA ILE A 118 -7.20 6.91 0.08
C ILE A 118 -8.18 7.67 0.97
N THR A 119 -8.47 7.08 2.10
CA THR A 119 -9.42 7.61 3.08
C THR A 119 -8.71 8.41 4.16
N HIS A 120 -7.40 8.60 4.01
CA HIS A 120 -6.61 9.32 4.99
C HIS A 120 -6.36 10.76 4.56
N PRO A 121 -6.56 11.75 5.45
CA PRO A 121 -6.40 13.19 5.13
C PRO A 121 -4.95 13.59 4.82
N ALA A 122 -3.97 12.72 5.02
CA ALA A 122 -2.57 13.05 4.79
C ALA A 122 -2.12 12.98 3.31
N GLY A 123 -3.00 12.59 2.37
CA GLY A 123 -2.66 12.50 0.95
C GLY A 123 -1.34 11.74 0.71
N CYS A 124 -1.38 10.44 0.48
CA CYS A 124 -0.15 9.66 0.67
C CYS A 124 0.60 9.35 -0.62
N MET A 125 -0.11 9.31 -1.76
CA MET A 125 0.49 8.86 -3.04
C MET A 125 1.54 9.83 -3.55
N SER A 126 1.28 11.12 -3.49
CA SER A 126 2.24 12.17 -3.88
C SER A 126 3.54 12.07 -3.08
N GLN A 127 3.44 11.95 -1.76
CA GLN A 127 4.61 11.83 -0.90
C GLN A 127 5.34 10.50 -1.11
N PHE A 128 4.59 9.42 -1.33
CA PHE A 128 5.14 8.09 -1.59
C PHE A 128 5.96 8.08 -2.88
N ILE A 129 5.44 8.63 -3.97
CA ILE A 129 6.14 8.73 -5.26
C ILE A 129 7.36 9.64 -5.16
N LYS A 130 7.23 10.81 -4.50
CA LYS A 130 8.38 11.70 -4.26
C LYS A 130 9.47 11.05 -3.43
N PHE A 131 9.10 10.22 -2.45
CA PHE A 131 10.06 9.53 -1.60
C PHE A 131 10.87 8.49 -2.38
N PHE A 132 10.23 7.67 -3.23
CA PHE A 132 10.92 6.61 -3.97
C PHE A 132 11.50 7.06 -5.31
N GLY A 133 11.00 8.15 -5.89
CA GLY A 133 11.43 8.60 -7.23
C GLY A 133 11.23 7.49 -8.27
N GLU A 134 12.23 7.28 -9.14
CA GLU A 134 12.18 6.23 -10.19
C GLU A 134 12.06 4.81 -9.63
N GLN A 135 12.50 4.56 -8.37
CA GLN A 135 12.40 3.27 -7.70
C GLN A 135 10.94 2.84 -7.46
N ILE A 136 9.98 3.74 -7.62
CA ILE A 136 8.56 3.42 -7.52
C ILE A 136 8.15 2.33 -8.52
N PHE A 137 8.78 2.28 -9.71
CA PHE A 137 8.50 1.27 -10.73
C PHE A 137 9.08 -0.10 -10.37
N VAL A 138 10.15 -0.14 -9.58
CA VAL A 138 10.65 -1.39 -8.99
C VAL A 138 9.61 -1.94 -8.00
N LEU A 139 9.12 -1.11 -7.09
CA LEU A 139 8.06 -1.50 -6.15
C LEU A 139 6.76 -1.89 -6.87
N TRP A 140 6.38 -1.16 -7.92
CA TRP A 140 5.22 -1.48 -8.75
C TRP A 140 5.31 -2.88 -9.36
N LYS A 141 6.47 -3.27 -9.94
CA LYS A 141 6.69 -4.61 -10.47
C LYS A 141 6.52 -5.67 -9.39
N PHE A 142 7.15 -5.50 -8.23
CA PHE A 142 7.01 -6.45 -7.12
C PHE A 142 5.59 -6.53 -6.57
N ALA A 143 4.89 -5.42 -6.46
CA ALA A 143 3.49 -5.38 -6.03
C ALA A 143 2.57 -6.11 -7.03
N LEU A 144 2.74 -5.88 -8.35
CA LEU A 144 2.02 -6.63 -9.38
C LEU A 144 2.32 -8.13 -9.33
N LEU A 145 3.56 -8.53 -9.08
CA LEU A 145 3.95 -9.92 -8.91
C LEU A 145 3.51 -10.53 -7.58
N ARG A 146 2.72 -9.82 -6.78
CA ARG A 146 2.19 -10.29 -5.50
C ARG A 146 3.27 -10.82 -4.55
N LYS A 147 4.46 -10.22 -4.58
CA LYS A 147 5.56 -10.61 -3.71
C LYS A 147 5.34 -10.12 -2.28
N ARG A 148 5.92 -10.83 -1.32
CA ARG A 148 5.92 -10.42 0.09
C ARG A 148 6.90 -9.26 0.26
N ILE A 149 6.37 -8.06 0.51
CA ILE A 149 7.15 -6.82 0.62
C ILE A 149 7.17 -6.38 2.08
N LEU A 150 8.36 -6.26 2.67
CA LEU A 150 8.56 -5.78 4.03
C LEU A 150 9.33 -4.46 4.03
N ILE A 151 8.69 -3.41 4.53
CA ILE A 151 9.26 -2.06 4.60
C ILE A 151 9.79 -1.81 6.02
N PHE A 152 11.10 -1.66 6.15
CA PHE A 152 11.72 -1.24 7.39
C PHE A 152 11.80 0.28 7.48
N SER A 153 11.44 0.84 8.62
CA SER A 153 11.61 2.26 8.92
C SER A 153 11.66 2.49 10.42
N PRO A 154 12.51 3.40 10.91
CA PRO A 154 12.40 3.84 12.30
C PRO A 154 11.07 4.58 12.53
N PRO A 155 10.63 4.72 13.80
CA PRO A 155 9.46 5.54 14.14
C PRO A 155 9.61 7.00 13.64
N PRO A 156 8.51 7.70 13.33
CA PRO A 156 7.10 7.33 13.51
C PRO A 156 6.60 6.29 12.50
N VAL A 157 5.74 5.37 12.96
CA VAL A 157 5.27 4.23 12.18
C VAL A 157 4.09 4.58 11.28
N GLY A 158 3.27 5.54 11.68
CA GLY A 158 2.06 5.94 10.98
C GLY A 158 2.31 6.28 9.51
N VAL A 159 3.35 7.07 9.23
CA VAL A 159 3.77 7.41 7.85
C VAL A 159 4.09 6.16 7.03
N VAL A 160 4.71 5.16 7.67
CA VAL A 160 5.10 3.92 6.97
C VAL A 160 3.90 3.03 6.71
N CYS A 161 2.90 3.03 7.59
CA CYS A 161 1.63 2.36 7.34
C CYS A 161 0.95 2.90 6.07
N TYR A 162 1.06 4.21 5.80
CA TYR A 162 0.56 4.78 4.53
C TYR A 162 1.36 4.33 3.33
N ARG A 163 2.69 4.17 3.46
CA ARG A 163 3.52 3.60 2.40
C ARG A 163 3.11 2.16 2.07
N VAL A 164 2.76 1.36 3.07
CA VAL A 164 2.19 0.01 2.87
C VAL A 164 0.92 0.09 2.03
N TYR A 165 -0.01 0.96 2.41
CA TYR A 165 -1.24 1.17 1.68
C TYR A 165 -1.00 1.62 0.22
N CYS A 166 -0.15 2.65 0.02
CA CYS A 166 0.19 3.15 -1.31
C CYS A 166 0.86 2.07 -2.18
N CYS A 167 1.73 1.24 -1.58
CA CYS A 167 2.35 0.13 -2.29
C CYS A 167 1.32 -0.89 -2.78
N CYS A 168 0.29 -1.19 -1.98
CA CYS A 168 -0.83 -2.02 -2.43
C CYS A 168 -1.60 -1.36 -3.58
N CYS A 169 -1.81 -0.04 -3.52
CA CYS A 169 -2.50 0.72 -4.58
C CYS A 169 -1.78 0.68 -5.94
N LEU A 170 -0.44 0.54 -5.97
CA LEU A 170 0.31 0.41 -7.23
C LEU A 170 -0.16 -0.78 -8.07
N ALA A 171 -0.60 -1.85 -7.42
CA ALA A 171 -0.98 -3.10 -8.06
C ALA A 171 -2.50 -3.28 -8.25
N ASN A 172 -3.24 -2.17 -8.20
CA ASN A 172 -4.68 -2.20 -8.46
C ASN A 172 -4.96 -2.56 -9.90
N VAL A 173 -5.72 -3.63 -10.09
CA VAL A 173 -6.13 -4.12 -11.39
C VAL A 173 -7.63 -4.34 -11.37
N ASN A 174 -8.34 -3.60 -12.23
CA ASN A 174 -9.75 -3.87 -12.47
C ASN A 174 -9.87 -4.80 -13.68
N ILE A 175 -9.88 -6.10 -13.43
CA ILE A 175 -10.12 -7.11 -14.47
C ILE A 175 -11.55 -7.64 -14.34
N SER A 176 -12.50 -6.77 -14.07
CA SER A 176 -13.91 -7.17 -14.04
C SER A 176 -14.35 -7.64 -15.42
N GLY A 177 -14.68 -8.91 -15.52
CA GLY A 177 -15.17 -9.55 -16.75
C GLY A 177 -14.20 -10.53 -17.41
N VAL A 178 -12.99 -10.73 -16.89
CA VAL A 178 -11.96 -11.49 -17.61
C VAL A 178 -11.60 -12.84 -16.99
N GLY A 179 -12.23 -13.23 -15.89
CA GLY A 179 -11.99 -14.55 -15.30
C GLY A 179 -10.58 -14.76 -14.71
N VAL A 180 -9.73 -13.74 -14.73
CA VAL A 180 -8.41 -13.79 -14.11
C VAL A 180 -8.58 -13.48 -12.62
N THR A 181 -8.48 -14.49 -11.79
CA THR A 181 -8.44 -14.34 -10.34
C THR A 181 -7.03 -13.93 -9.92
N ALA A 182 -6.79 -12.62 -9.81
CA ALA A 182 -5.57 -12.15 -9.21
C ALA A 182 -5.65 -12.30 -7.68
N PRO A 183 -4.65 -12.86 -7.02
CA PRO A 183 -4.59 -12.80 -5.58
C PRO A 183 -4.56 -11.32 -5.15
N GLU A 184 -5.40 -10.97 -4.17
CA GLU A 184 -5.46 -9.61 -3.65
C GLU A 184 -4.16 -9.26 -2.93
N SER A 185 -3.63 -8.05 -3.19
CA SER A 185 -2.52 -7.52 -2.40
C SER A 185 -3.04 -7.03 -1.05
N LYS A 186 -2.72 -7.75 0.02
CA LYS A 186 -3.23 -7.45 1.36
C LYS A 186 -2.27 -6.55 2.13
N PRO A 187 -2.70 -5.36 2.60
CA PRO A 187 -1.91 -4.59 3.53
C PRO A 187 -1.93 -5.27 4.91
N PHE A 188 -0.75 -5.64 5.42
CA PHE A 188 -0.61 -6.12 6.80
C PHE A 188 -0.29 -4.99 7.75
N PHE A 189 0.15 -3.84 7.20
CA PHE A 189 0.57 -2.67 7.95
C PHE A 189 1.74 -2.98 8.88
N TYR A 190 1.69 -2.52 10.15
CA TYR A 190 2.76 -2.74 11.10
C TYR A 190 2.77 -4.16 11.63
N VAL A 191 3.96 -4.77 11.61
CA VAL A 191 4.24 -6.09 12.18
C VAL A 191 5.46 -6.05 13.09
N ASN A 192 5.46 -6.91 14.10
CA ASN A 192 6.53 -7.08 15.06
C ASN A 192 6.89 -8.57 15.23
N VAL A 193 7.85 -8.88 16.08
CA VAL A 193 8.31 -10.28 16.28
C VAL A 193 7.23 -11.25 16.69
N ALA A 194 6.15 -10.80 17.35
CA ALA A 194 5.03 -11.65 17.73
C ALA A 194 4.15 -12.07 16.52
N ASP A 195 4.32 -11.41 15.38
CA ASP A 195 3.53 -11.68 14.16
C ASP A 195 4.26 -12.61 13.18
N ILE A 196 5.48 -13.08 13.52
CA ILE A 196 6.31 -13.93 12.64
C ILE A 196 5.56 -15.17 12.16
N GLN A 197 4.86 -15.87 13.04
CA GLN A 197 4.08 -17.05 12.65
C GLN A 197 2.95 -16.73 11.67
N SER A 198 2.34 -15.58 11.82
CA SER A 198 1.26 -15.15 10.91
C SER A 198 1.78 -14.77 9.53
N LEU A 199 3.00 -14.23 9.46
CA LEU A 199 3.66 -13.86 8.20
C LEU A 199 4.17 -15.07 7.43
N ASP A 200 4.68 -16.09 8.12
CA ASP A 200 5.31 -17.26 7.51
C ASP A 200 4.33 -18.07 6.65
N GLY A 201 3.04 -18.06 7.02
CA GLY A 201 1.98 -18.75 6.26
C GLY A 201 1.40 -17.97 5.07
N GLU A 202 1.80 -16.71 4.86
CA GLU A 202 1.19 -15.86 3.84
C GLU A 202 2.01 -15.84 2.54
N GLY A 203 1.35 -16.07 1.43
CA GLY A 203 1.99 -16.09 0.10
C GLY A 203 2.21 -14.71 -0.51
N SER A 204 1.46 -13.68 -0.08
CA SER A 204 1.53 -12.31 -0.59
C SER A 204 1.08 -11.32 0.48
N TYR A 205 1.86 -10.27 0.70
CA TYR A 205 1.50 -9.17 1.59
C TYR A 205 2.41 -7.96 1.38
N VAL A 206 1.96 -6.81 1.86
CA VAL A 206 2.81 -5.64 2.11
C VAL A 206 2.72 -5.29 3.59
N ALA A 207 3.86 -5.22 4.27
CA ALA A 207 3.95 -4.91 5.69
C ALA A 207 5.06 -3.92 5.98
N CYS A 208 5.03 -3.31 7.17
CA CYS A 208 6.13 -2.50 7.67
C CYS A 208 6.52 -2.89 9.09
N THR A 209 7.78 -2.63 9.44
CA THR A 209 8.33 -2.91 10.77
C THR A 209 9.36 -1.87 11.19
N THR A 210 9.54 -1.69 12.50
CA THR A 210 10.62 -0.91 13.10
C THR A 210 11.77 -1.79 13.61
N GLU A 211 11.67 -3.10 13.44
CA GLU A 211 12.55 -4.07 14.06
C GLU A 211 13.56 -4.62 13.06
N LYS A 212 14.84 -4.23 13.20
CA LYS A 212 15.93 -4.67 12.30
C LYS A 212 16.14 -6.18 12.25
N ILE A 213 15.68 -6.93 13.26
CA ILE A 213 15.80 -8.39 13.28
C ILE A 213 15.15 -9.05 12.06
N PHE A 214 14.12 -8.41 11.49
CA PHE A 214 13.46 -8.91 10.29
C PHE A 214 14.37 -8.93 9.05
N GLU A 215 15.39 -8.08 8.96
CA GLU A 215 16.37 -8.13 7.86
C GLU A 215 17.06 -9.50 7.76
N GLN A 216 17.26 -10.16 8.90
CA GLN A 216 17.87 -11.50 8.98
C GLN A 216 16.86 -12.62 8.75
N LYS A 217 15.54 -12.35 8.79
CA LYS A 217 14.47 -13.34 8.62
C LYS A 217 14.03 -13.45 7.16
N GLN A 218 14.97 -13.81 6.29
CA GLN A 218 14.79 -13.83 4.83
C GLN A 218 13.70 -14.80 4.33
N ASN A 219 13.29 -15.76 5.14
CA ASN A 219 12.19 -16.66 4.83
C ASN A 219 10.82 -15.95 4.83
N LEU A 220 10.70 -14.83 5.56
CA LEU A 220 9.42 -14.14 5.72
C LEU A 220 9.07 -13.22 4.55
N TYR A 221 10.04 -12.76 3.76
CA TYR A 221 9.80 -11.80 2.68
C TYR A 221 10.56 -12.18 1.40
N ASP A 222 10.13 -11.63 0.29
CA ASP A 222 10.83 -11.71 -0.98
C ASP A 222 11.56 -10.39 -1.29
N VAL A 223 11.03 -9.27 -0.79
CA VAL A 223 11.55 -7.92 -0.98
C VAL A 223 11.64 -7.20 0.35
N TYR A 224 12.80 -6.64 0.65
CA TYR A 224 13.07 -5.82 1.82
C TYR A 224 13.36 -4.39 1.40
N VAL A 225 12.65 -3.43 1.99
CA VAL A 225 12.80 -2.02 1.68
C VAL A 225 13.35 -1.31 2.91
N ASP A 226 14.57 -0.78 2.80
CA ASP A 226 15.21 0.04 3.84
C ASP A 226 15.35 1.47 3.31
N ASN A 227 14.54 2.38 3.83
CA ASN A 227 14.34 3.72 3.27
C ASN A 227 13.93 3.67 1.79
N GLN A 228 14.76 4.15 0.87
CA GLN A 228 14.54 4.09 -0.59
C GLN A 228 15.20 2.86 -1.24
N ASN A 229 15.95 2.09 -0.46
CA ASN A 229 16.75 0.99 -0.97
C ASN A 229 15.90 -0.29 -1.01
N VAL A 230 15.56 -0.73 -2.20
CA VAL A 230 14.81 -1.96 -2.43
C VAL A 230 15.80 -3.10 -2.65
N LYS A 231 15.70 -4.17 -1.86
CA LYS A 231 16.60 -5.32 -1.88
C LYS A 231 15.81 -6.62 -2.00
N THR A 232 16.41 -7.62 -2.62
CA THR A 232 15.91 -8.99 -2.59
C THR A 232 17.09 -9.97 -2.44
N HIS A 233 16.87 -11.04 -1.68
CA HIS A 233 17.81 -12.15 -1.56
C HIS A 233 17.51 -13.27 -2.57
N ARG A 234 16.39 -13.18 -3.30
CA ARG A 234 15.99 -14.14 -4.33
C ARG A 234 16.73 -13.83 -5.62
N GLU A 235 17.62 -14.72 -6.07
CA GLU A 235 18.43 -14.53 -7.28
C GLU A 235 17.57 -14.24 -8.52
N TYR A 236 16.48 -14.97 -8.70
CA TYR A 236 15.58 -14.82 -9.84
C TYR A 236 14.82 -13.47 -9.87
N LEU A 237 14.78 -12.75 -8.75
CA LEU A 237 14.18 -11.42 -8.64
C LEU A 237 15.19 -10.26 -8.79
N GLN A 238 16.49 -10.54 -8.71
CA GLN A 238 17.53 -9.52 -8.82
C GLN A 238 17.44 -8.64 -10.09
N PRO A 239 17.11 -9.19 -11.27
CA PRO A 239 16.97 -8.38 -12.48
C PRO A 239 15.89 -7.29 -12.36
N LEU A 240 14.85 -7.50 -11.52
CA LEU A 240 13.76 -6.55 -11.34
C LEU A 240 14.16 -5.30 -10.54
N LEU A 241 15.28 -5.34 -9.81
CA LEU A 241 15.78 -4.19 -9.04
C LEU A 241 16.31 -3.05 -9.91
N ARG A 242 16.57 -3.33 -11.18
CA ARG A 242 17.11 -2.33 -12.11
C ARG A 242 15.99 -1.46 -12.67
N VAL A 243 16.15 -0.15 -12.52
CA VAL A 243 15.35 0.83 -13.24
C VAL A 243 15.86 0.90 -14.68
N ASN A 244 15.04 0.50 -15.62
CA ASN A 244 15.36 0.53 -17.05
C ASN A 244 14.92 1.82 -17.76
N SER A 245 15.14 1.92 -19.07
CA SER A 245 14.78 3.09 -19.87
C SER A 245 13.27 3.34 -19.90
N ALA A 246 12.46 2.27 -19.97
CA ALA A 246 11.01 2.37 -19.97
C ALA A 246 10.47 2.84 -18.59
N ASP A 247 11.12 2.48 -17.48
CA ASP A 247 10.76 2.97 -16.15
C ASP A 247 11.04 4.47 -16.01
N LYS A 248 12.20 4.93 -16.51
CA LYS A 248 12.55 6.36 -16.51
C LYS A 248 11.58 7.18 -17.37
N GLU A 249 11.20 6.66 -18.51
CA GLU A 249 10.23 7.32 -19.38
C GLU A 249 8.83 7.38 -18.71
N LYS A 250 8.38 6.31 -18.04
CA LYS A 250 7.14 6.31 -17.25
C LYS A 250 7.21 7.38 -16.15
N TYR A 251 8.35 7.49 -15.44
CA TYR A 251 8.53 8.48 -14.39
C TYR A 251 8.51 9.91 -14.93
N ARG A 252 9.17 10.15 -16.10
CA ARG A 252 9.14 11.44 -16.79
C ARG A 252 7.71 11.82 -17.15
N ARG A 253 6.95 10.93 -17.80
CA ARG A 253 5.54 11.15 -18.16
C ARG A 253 4.66 11.46 -16.95
N LEU A 254 4.86 10.76 -15.83
CA LEU A 254 4.14 11.01 -14.59
C LEU A 254 4.42 12.42 -14.06
N ASN A 255 5.67 12.87 -14.10
CA ASN A 255 6.03 14.22 -13.68
C ASN A 255 5.51 15.29 -14.64
N ASP A 256 5.54 15.05 -15.96
CA ASP A 256 4.99 15.98 -16.95
C ASP A 256 3.47 16.17 -16.75
N GLN A 257 2.73 15.07 -16.52
CA GLN A 257 1.30 15.14 -16.23
C GLN A 257 1.02 15.87 -14.91
N ARG A 258 1.85 15.67 -13.90
CA ARG A 258 1.76 16.36 -12.63
C ARG A 258 1.99 17.88 -12.80
N GLN A 259 3.01 18.26 -13.55
CA GLN A 259 3.30 19.67 -13.82
C GLN A 259 2.15 20.35 -14.59
N LEU A 260 1.60 19.65 -15.59
CA LEU A 260 0.44 20.13 -16.33
C LEU A 260 -0.77 20.36 -15.41
N LEU A 261 -1.02 19.40 -14.51
CA LEU A 261 -2.10 19.52 -13.53
C LEU A 261 -1.90 20.72 -12.62
N MET A 262 -0.69 20.93 -12.08
CA MET A 262 -0.39 22.07 -11.22
C MET A 262 -0.58 23.41 -11.95
N TYR A 263 -0.16 23.47 -13.21
CA TYR A 263 -0.35 24.67 -14.02
C TYR A 263 -1.84 25.00 -14.25
N THR A 264 -2.66 23.98 -14.51
CA THR A 264 -4.11 24.18 -14.68
C THR A 264 -4.81 24.58 -13.37
N GLN A 265 -4.33 24.08 -12.21
CA GLN A 265 -4.88 24.43 -10.89
C GLN A 265 -4.58 25.89 -10.47
N GLU A 266 -3.42 26.43 -10.82
CA GLU A 266 -3.10 27.83 -10.57
C GLU A 266 -4.06 28.77 -11.30
N VAL A 267 -4.66 28.31 -12.41
CA VAL A 267 -5.63 29.08 -13.19
C VAL A 267 -7.06 28.94 -12.62
N ASP A 268 -7.44 27.78 -12.09
CA ASP A 268 -8.84 27.47 -11.69
C ASP A 268 -9.11 27.44 -10.17
N GLY A 269 -8.09 27.57 -9.33
CA GLY A 269 -8.23 27.92 -7.90
C GLY A 269 -8.69 26.82 -6.94
N ASP A 270 -8.89 25.56 -7.35
CA ASP A 270 -9.27 24.49 -6.42
C ASP A 270 -8.80 23.11 -6.87
N CYS A 271 -8.01 22.41 -6.07
CA CYS A 271 -8.01 20.94 -5.95
C CYS A 271 -6.69 20.25 -5.55
N THR A 272 -6.44 20.07 -4.26
CA THR A 272 -5.40 19.13 -3.77
C THR A 272 -5.76 17.66 -4.03
N SER A 273 -7.03 17.33 -4.22
CA SER A 273 -7.52 15.97 -4.49
C SER A 273 -7.14 15.44 -5.88
N CYS A 274 -6.96 16.32 -6.86
CA CYS A 274 -6.64 15.92 -8.23
C CYS A 274 -5.24 15.31 -8.38
N GLU A 275 -4.24 15.70 -7.56
CA GLU A 275 -2.89 15.13 -7.64
C GLU A 275 -2.89 13.65 -7.20
N GLU A 276 -3.59 13.31 -6.14
CA GLU A 276 -3.71 11.94 -5.65
C GLU A 276 -4.45 11.05 -6.66
N ASP A 277 -5.54 11.54 -7.23
CA ASP A 277 -6.30 10.85 -8.26
C ASP A 277 -5.46 10.61 -9.52
N LEU A 278 -4.68 11.60 -9.96
CA LEU A 278 -3.77 11.49 -11.09
C LEU A 278 -2.81 10.30 -10.91
N PHE A 279 -2.19 10.18 -9.75
CA PHE A 279 -1.23 9.11 -9.49
C PHE A 279 -1.88 7.73 -9.45
N ILE A 280 -3.04 7.61 -8.83
CA ILE A 280 -3.80 6.35 -8.80
C ILE A 280 -4.20 5.95 -10.23
N LEU A 281 -4.76 6.87 -11.00
CA LEU A 281 -5.18 6.63 -12.38
C LEU A 281 -4.00 6.24 -13.27
N PHE A 282 -2.86 6.88 -13.10
CA PHE A 282 -1.66 6.57 -13.86
C PHE A 282 -1.25 5.09 -13.71
N PHE A 283 -1.17 4.58 -12.48
CA PHE A 283 -0.82 3.17 -12.24
C PHE A 283 -1.93 2.23 -12.67
N MET A 284 -3.20 2.60 -12.48
CA MET A 284 -4.33 1.82 -12.98
C MET A 284 -4.31 1.68 -14.51
N GLU A 285 -4.00 2.76 -15.24
CA GLU A 285 -3.87 2.75 -16.69
C GLU A 285 -2.72 1.86 -17.16
N LEU A 286 -1.55 1.93 -16.48
CA LEU A 286 -0.43 1.04 -16.76
C LEU A 286 -0.81 -0.43 -16.57
N ASN A 287 -1.44 -0.74 -15.46
CA ASN A 287 -1.88 -2.10 -15.14
C ASN A 287 -2.93 -2.59 -16.14
N HIS A 288 -3.93 -1.76 -16.44
CA HIS A 288 -4.96 -2.07 -17.41
C HIS A 288 -4.37 -2.39 -18.79
N ARG A 289 -3.45 -1.57 -19.27
CA ARG A 289 -2.77 -1.78 -20.56
C ARG A 289 -2.03 -3.12 -20.61
N ILE A 290 -1.31 -3.48 -19.55
CA ILE A 290 -0.61 -4.76 -19.45
C ILE A 290 -1.61 -5.92 -19.58
N PHE A 291 -2.62 -5.94 -18.72
CA PHE A 291 -3.55 -7.06 -18.68
C PHE A 291 -4.42 -7.14 -19.93
N GLN A 292 -4.84 -6.01 -20.50
CA GLN A 292 -5.55 -5.99 -21.77
C GLN A 292 -4.72 -6.61 -22.90
N THR A 293 -3.45 -6.22 -23.03
CA THR A 293 -2.56 -6.81 -24.04
C THR A 293 -2.37 -8.31 -23.82
N LEU A 294 -2.17 -8.75 -22.55
CA LEU A 294 -2.04 -10.18 -22.25
C LEU A 294 -3.28 -10.98 -22.65
N LEU A 295 -4.46 -10.43 -22.45
CA LEU A 295 -5.72 -11.06 -22.82
C LEU A 295 -5.94 -11.11 -24.33
N GLU A 296 -5.62 -10.04 -25.05
CA GLU A 296 -5.67 -9.99 -26.50
C GLU A 296 -4.73 -11.06 -27.10
N VAL A 297 -3.50 -11.18 -26.58
CA VAL A 297 -2.56 -12.23 -27.01
C VAL A 297 -3.04 -13.62 -26.61
N ALA A 298 -3.63 -13.79 -25.43
CA ALA A 298 -4.18 -15.08 -24.99
C ALA A 298 -5.37 -15.55 -25.86
N ALA A 299 -6.10 -14.62 -26.45
CA ALA A 299 -7.19 -14.89 -27.37
C ALA A 299 -6.71 -15.13 -28.82
N SER A 300 -5.45 -14.81 -29.13
CA SER A 300 -4.88 -15.05 -30.47
C SER A 300 -4.54 -16.53 -30.69
N GLN A 301 -4.43 -16.95 -31.97
CA GLN A 301 -4.16 -18.35 -32.33
C GLN A 301 -2.77 -18.82 -31.94
N ASP A 302 -1.77 -17.95 -32.06
CA ASP A 302 -0.34 -18.25 -31.82
C ASP A 302 0.09 -18.03 -30.37
N LYS A 303 -0.75 -17.40 -29.56
CA LYS A 303 -0.45 -17.16 -28.13
C LYS A 303 0.97 -16.67 -27.88
N THR A 304 1.50 -15.83 -28.78
CA THR A 304 2.88 -15.40 -28.77
C THR A 304 3.00 -13.94 -28.33
N LEU A 305 3.68 -13.73 -27.21
CA LEU A 305 3.97 -12.41 -26.67
C LEU A 305 5.33 -11.92 -27.21
N THR A 306 5.28 -10.92 -28.09
CA THR A 306 6.46 -10.41 -28.80
C THR A 306 7.07 -9.17 -28.11
N ALA A 307 8.25 -8.75 -28.57
CA ALA A 307 8.89 -7.49 -28.14
C ALA A 307 8.00 -6.27 -28.42
N GLU A 308 7.19 -6.28 -29.48
CA GLU A 308 6.26 -5.21 -29.80
C GLU A 308 5.12 -5.11 -28.78
N HIS A 309 4.56 -6.25 -28.39
CA HIS A 309 3.60 -6.31 -27.29
C HIS A 309 4.17 -5.78 -25.98
N ALA A 310 5.43 -6.11 -25.64
CA ALA A 310 6.08 -5.56 -24.45
C ALA A 310 6.19 -4.01 -24.50
N ARG A 311 6.58 -3.46 -25.68
CA ARG A 311 6.62 -2.00 -25.86
C ARG A 311 5.24 -1.34 -25.76
N SER A 312 4.21 -1.96 -26.33
CA SER A 312 2.83 -1.45 -26.23
C SER A 312 2.33 -1.39 -24.78
N MET A 313 2.77 -2.32 -23.93
CA MET A 313 2.53 -2.30 -22.47
C MET A 313 3.33 -1.20 -21.74
N GLY A 314 4.25 -0.50 -22.42
CA GLY A 314 5.17 0.46 -21.79
C GLY A 314 6.31 -0.21 -21.02
N LEU A 315 6.72 -1.42 -21.43
CA LEU A 315 7.81 -2.19 -20.87
C LEU A 315 9.01 -2.24 -21.80
N ASP A 316 10.18 -2.44 -21.21
CA ASP A 316 11.42 -2.71 -21.97
C ASP A 316 11.47 -4.21 -22.29
N PRO A 317 11.48 -4.63 -23.57
CA PRO A 317 11.42 -6.06 -23.93
C PRO A 317 12.53 -6.89 -23.29
N GLN A 318 13.75 -6.38 -23.24
CA GLN A 318 14.90 -7.07 -22.66
C GLN A 318 14.99 -6.86 -21.13
N GLY A 319 14.87 -5.59 -20.69
CA GLY A 319 15.01 -5.23 -19.28
C GLY A 319 13.88 -5.76 -18.42
N ASP A 320 12.67 -5.90 -18.97
CA ASP A 320 11.48 -6.39 -18.25
C ASP A 320 11.14 -7.86 -18.57
N ARG A 321 12.02 -8.59 -19.27
CA ARG A 321 11.77 -10.01 -19.61
C ARG A 321 11.46 -10.85 -18.38
N THR A 322 12.27 -10.75 -17.33
CA THR A 322 12.07 -11.49 -16.07
C THR A 322 10.75 -11.08 -15.41
N PHE A 323 10.39 -9.81 -15.46
CA PHE A 323 9.11 -9.33 -14.94
C PHE A 323 7.94 -9.97 -15.71
N LEU A 324 7.98 -9.95 -17.03
CA LEU A 324 6.93 -10.55 -17.88
C LEU A 324 6.78 -12.06 -17.63
N MET A 325 7.89 -12.81 -17.56
CA MET A 325 7.84 -14.25 -17.28
C MET A 325 7.17 -14.53 -15.94
N ASN A 326 7.58 -13.83 -14.87
CA ASN A 326 6.95 -13.99 -13.55
C ASN A 326 5.47 -13.55 -13.57
N LEU A 327 5.12 -12.53 -14.34
CA LEU A 327 3.75 -12.04 -14.44
C LEU A 327 2.84 -13.09 -15.09
N LEU A 328 3.28 -13.70 -16.19
CA LEU A 328 2.55 -14.80 -16.84
C LEU A 328 2.31 -15.96 -15.88
N GLU A 329 3.33 -16.34 -15.12
CA GLU A 329 3.23 -17.42 -14.13
C GLU A 329 2.24 -17.08 -12.99
N VAL A 330 2.37 -15.91 -12.37
CA VAL A 330 1.53 -15.48 -11.23
C VAL A 330 0.06 -15.43 -11.59
N TYR A 331 -0.26 -15.01 -12.82
CA TYR A 331 -1.63 -14.85 -13.29
C TYR A 331 -2.14 -15.99 -14.17
N GLY A 332 -1.32 -17.05 -14.35
CA GLY A 332 -1.73 -18.26 -15.07
C GLY A 332 -1.95 -18.06 -16.58
N PHE A 333 -1.24 -17.12 -17.21
CA PHE A 333 -1.30 -16.94 -18.65
C PHE A 333 -0.41 -17.97 -19.36
N ASP A 334 -1.01 -18.82 -20.17
CA ASP A 334 -0.31 -19.78 -21.04
C ASP A 334 0.08 -19.10 -22.36
N LEU A 335 1.16 -18.31 -22.33
CA LEU A 335 1.68 -17.55 -23.46
C LEU A 335 3.18 -17.84 -23.67
N MET A 336 3.59 -17.91 -24.93
CA MET A 336 4.99 -18.04 -25.30
C MET A 336 5.62 -16.65 -25.43
N LEU A 337 6.63 -16.36 -24.59
CA LEU A 337 7.37 -15.10 -24.66
C LEU A 337 8.50 -15.19 -25.70
N VAL A 338 8.35 -14.50 -26.82
CA VAL A 338 9.34 -14.40 -27.89
C VAL A 338 9.88 -12.96 -27.95
N ILE A 339 11.04 -12.76 -27.36
CA ILE A 339 11.76 -11.49 -27.41
C ILE A 339 12.99 -11.71 -28.27
N ASP A 340 13.02 -11.08 -29.45
CA ASP A 340 14.11 -11.18 -30.37
C ASP A 340 15.43 -10.73 -29.74
N ASN A 341 16.45 -11.56 -29.87
CA ASN A 341 17.79 -11.21 -29.45
C ASN A 341 18.41 -10.34 -30.54
N PRO A 342 18.85 -9.10 -30.26
CA PRO A 342 19.43 -8.23 -31.32
C PRO A 342 20.69 -8.80 -31.98
N CYS A 343 21.20 -9.92 -31.48
CA CYS A 343 22.38 -10.60 -32.08
C CYS A 343 22.02 -11.59 -33.22
N CYS A 344 20.74 -11.73 -33.60
CA CYS A 344 20.29 -12.64 -34.66
C CYS A 344 19.60 -11.89 -35.83
N ALA A 345 19.85 -10.58 -36.00
CA ALA A 345 19.41 -9.81 -37.15
C ALA A 345 20.57 -9.62 -38.13
#